data_beb6c843a2a1af80451b5ba258b68c6d
#
_entry.id   beb6c843a2a1af80451b5ba258b68c6d
#
_cell.length_a   1.000
_cell.length_b   1.000
_cell.length_c   1.000
_cell.angle_alpha   90.00
_cell.angle_beta   90.00
_cell.angle_gamma   90.00
#
_symmetry.space_group_name_H-M   'P 1'
#
loop_
_entity.id
_entity.type
_entity.pdbx_description
1 polymer ?
#
loop_
_entity_poly.entity_id
_entity_poly.type
_entity_poly.pdbx_seq_one_letter_code
_entity_poly.pdbx_strand_id
1 'polypeptide(L)'
;MKCTAIILAAGQGKRMKSSVQKQFLQLGKYPVLYYSLKAFQDSPEITDIVLVCGKTEIDYCKDAFVQKYHIDKVSEVVAGGKERYESVYQGLCACRKTDYVLIHDGARPFVTEELIQRGLDCVKEYQACAAGVPSKDTVKIIGEGKKVASTPDRSHVWNVQTPQIFEYHLIKEAYEKALRHDSSRITDDAMVVENYGNHGVWLYEGSYKNIKITTPEDLEIGEIFAREIFDKKSKKMKKVY
;
A
#
# COMPACT_ATOMS: atom_id res chain seq x y z
N MET A 1 3.40 18.45 11.51
CA MET A 1 3.63 17.47 10.43
C MET A 1 2.28 17.00 9.92
N LYS A 2 2.07 17.11 8.62
CA LYS A 2 0.85 16.63 7.96
C LYS A 2 1.19 15.40 7.11
N CYS A 3 0.47 14.31 7.30
CA CYS A 3 0.69 13.06 6.59
C CYS A 3 -0.58 12.65 5.86
N THR A 4 -0.49 12.45 4.55
CA THR A 4 -1.60 11.99 3.72
C THR A 4 -1.36 10.54 3.29
N ALA A 5 -2.31 9.65 3.56
CA ALA A 5 -2.29 8.29 3.03
C ALA A 5 -2.96 8.25 1.66
N ILE A 6 -2.28 7.71 0.66
CA ILE A 6 -2.83 7.44 -0.68
C ILE A 6 -3.13 5.95 -0.76
N ILE A 7 -4.41 5.58 -0.74
CA ILE A 7 -4.85 4.18 -0.74
C ILE A 7 -5.26 3.78 -2.15
N LEU A 8 -4.54 2.84 -2.73
CA LEU A 8 -4.73 2.39 -4.12
C LEU A 8 -5.73 1.24 -4.20
N ALA A 9 -6.87 1.50 -4.80
CA ALA A 9 -7.96 0.56 -5.00
C ALA A 9 -8.44 0.48 -6.47
N ALA A 10 -7.67 1.00 -7.45
CA ALA A 10 -8.06 1.01 -8.87
C ALA A 10 -7.71 -0.29 -9.62
N GLY A 11 -6.98 -1.23 -9.02
CA GLY A 11 -6.53 -2.45 -9.67
C GLY A 11 -7.66 -3.43 -9.99
N GLN A 12 -7.71 -3.92 -11.22
CA GLN A 12 -8.76 -4.86 -11.68
C GLN A 12 -8.65 -6.30 -11.13
N GLY A 13 -7.52 -6.67 -10.52
CA GLY A 13 -7.36 -7.96 -9.85
C GLY A 13 -7.45 -9.20 -10.75
N LYS A 14 -7.00 -9.13 -12.01
CA LYS A 14 -7.12 -10.21 -13.03
C LYS A 14 -6.72 -11.61 -12.56
N ARG A 15 -5.79 -11.73 -11.61
CA ARG A 15 -5.30 -13.00 -11.04
C ARG A 15 -6.30 -13.68 -10.10
N MET A 16 -7.28 -12.95 -9.58
CA MET A 16 -8.29 -13.50 -8.65
C MET A 16 -9.36 -14.37 -9.33
N LYS A 17 -9.44 -14.34 -10.67
CA LYS A 17 -10.48 -15.06 -11.46
C LYS A 17 -11.92 -14.80 -10.94
N SER A 18 -12.17 -13.64 -10.37
CA SER A 18 -13.44 -13.20 -9.80
C SER A 18 -14.04 -12.07 -10.63
N SER A 19 -15.37 -12.01 -10.72
CA SER A 19 -16.10 -10.87 -11.29
C SER A 19 -16.06 -9.64 -10.39
N VAL A 20 -15.76 -9.81 -9.10
CA VAL A 20 -15.59 -8.73 -8.12
C VAL A 20 -14.11 -8.41 -7.98
N GLN A 21 -13.77 -7.14 -7.99
CA GLN A 21 -12.39 -6.69 -7.79
C GLN A 21 -11.91 -7.10 -6.39
N LYS A 22 -10.65 -7.54 -6.29
CA LYS A 22 -10.06 -8.15 -5.09
C LYS A 22 -10.17 -7.31 -3.82
N GLN A 23 -10.06 -5.98 -3.95
CA GLN A 23 -10.17 -5.05 -2.83
C GLN A 23 -11.59 -4.96 -2.26
N PHE A 24 -12.59 -5.39 -3.02
CA PHE A 24 -14.00 -5.42 -2.59
C PHE A 24 -14.47 -6.81 -2.14
N LEU A 25 -13.62 -7.83 -2.27
CA LEU A 25 -13.94 -9.17 -1.77
C LEU A 25 -14.04 -9.16 -0.26
N GLN A 26 -14.94 -9.99 0.25
CA GLN A 26 -15.14 -10.19 1.66
C GLN A 26 -13.92 -10.88 2.29
N LEU A 27 -13.50 -10.39 3.45
CA LEU A 27 -12.44 -10.96 4.27
C LEU A 27 -12.92 -10.94 5.74
N GLY A 28 -13.34 -12.08 6.25
CA GLY A 28 -14.01 -12.13 7.54
C GLY A 28 -15.30 -11.30 7.54
N LYS A 29 -15.39 -10.32 8.42
CA LYS A 29 -16.58 -9.47 8.59
C LYS A 29 -16.68 -8.29 7.62
N TYR A 30 -15.59 -7.92 6.96
CA TYR A 30 -15.52 -6.69 6.16
C TYR A 30 -14.80 -6.93 4.82
N PRO A 31 -15.02 -6.09 3.81
CA PRO A 31 -14.24 -6.15 2.57
C PRO A 31 -12.77 -5.86 2.82
N VAL A 32 -11.88 -6.39 1.98
CA VAL A 32 -10.41 -6.20 2.06
C VAL A 32 -10.04 -4.74 2.20
N LEU A 33 -10.60 -3.85 1.38
CA LEU A 33 -10.29 -2.41 1.40
C LEU A 33 -10.63 -1.75 2.74
N TYR A 34 -11.68 -2.22 3.42
CA TYR A 34 -12.06 -1.67 4.72
C TYR A 34 -10.92 -1.72 5.74
N TYR A 35 -10.18 -2.82 5.80
CA TYR A 35 -9.10 -2.98 6.77
C TYR A 35 -7.98 -1.98 6.53
N SER A 36 -7.59 -1.78 5.26
CA SER A 36 -6.59 -0.78 4.90
C SER A 36 -7.07 0.63 5.27
N LEU A 37 -8.26 1.03 4.85
CA LEU A 37 -8.83 2.34 5.18
C LEU A 37 -8.93 2.55 6.68
N LYS A 38 -9.40 1.54 7.42
CA LYS A 38 -9.59 1.63 8.87
C LYS A 38 -8.27 1.79 9.64
N ALA A 39 -7.20 1.14 9.20
CA ALA A 39 -5.89 1.29 9.81
C ALA A 39 -5.37 2.72 9.71
N PHE A 40 -5.49 3.37 8.54
CA PHE A 40 -5.09 4.77 8.35
C PHE A 40 -6.08 5.76 9.00
N GLN A 41 -7.38 5.45 9.02
CA GLN A 41 -8.38 6.23 9.76
C GLN A 41 -8.07 6.28 11.26
N ASP A 42 -7.67 5.15 11.85
CA ASP A 42 -7.43 5.03 13.29
C ASP A 42 -6.06 5.57 13.72
N SER A 43 -5.10 5.69 12.80
CA SER A 43 -3.76 6.21 13.09
C SER A 43 -3.80 7.70 13.44
N PRO A 44 -3.27 8.12 14.61
CA PRO A 44 -3.22 9.54 14.99
C PRO A 44 -2.26 10.35 14.10
N GLU A 45 -1.30 9.70 13.46
CA GLU A 45 -0.29 10.34 12.62
C GLU A 45 -0.85 10.75 11.24
N ILE A 46 -1.95 10.14 10.79
CA ILE A 46 -2.54 10.41 9.49
C ILE A 46 -3.57 11.53 9.60
N THR A 47 -3.37 12.60 8.83
CA THR A 47 -4.27 13.76 8.79
C THR A 47 -5.33 13.62 7.72
N ASP A 48 -4.98 13.07 6.56
CA ASP A 48 -5.86 12.94 5.40
C ASP A 48 -5.67 11.58 4.72
N ILE A 49 -6.71 11.13 4.01
CA ILE A 49 -6.69 9.96 3.14
C ILE A 49 -7.19 10.37 1.75
N VAL A 50 -6.43 10.03 0.72
CA VAL A 50 -6.85 10.07 -0.67
C VAL A 50 -7.11 8.64 -1.12
N LEU A 51 -8.35 8.31 -1.46
CA LEU A 51 -8.72 7.00 -2.00
C LEU A 51 -8.69 7.05 -3.53
N VAL A 52 -7.87 6.20 -4.14
CA VAL A 52 -7.76 6.10 -5.60
C VAL A 52 -8.42 4.80 -6.06
N CYS A 53 -9.52 4.89 -6.79
CA CYS A 53 -10.30 3.74 -7.27
C CYS A 53 -10.52 3.80 -8.79
N GLY A 54 -11.16 2.79 -9.36
CA GLY A 54 -11.57 2.84 -10.76
C GLY A 54 -12.58 3.96 -11.01
N LYS A 55 -12.57 4.51 -12.21
CA LYS A 55 -13.43 5.64 -12.56
C LYS A 55 -14.92 5.37 -12.32
N THR A 56 -15.36 4.15 -12.56
CA THR A 56 -16.75 3.71 -12.38
C THR A 56 -17.09 3.32 -10.94
N GLU A 57 -16.08 3.21 -10.06
CA GLU A 57 -16.25 2.82 -8.66
C GLU A 57 -16.25 3.99 -7.67
N ILE A 58 -16.13 5.24 -8.15
CA ILE A 58 -16.01 6.43 -7.27
C ILE A 58 -17.21 6.54 -6.33
N ASP A 59 -18.42 6.53 -6.86
CA ASP A 59 -19.65 6.67 -6.05
C ASP A 59 -19.83 5.45 -5.15
N TYR A 60 -19.58 4.24 -5.68
CA TYR A 60 -19.58 3.03 -4.87
C TYR A 60 -18.59 3.10 -3.70
N CYS A 61 -17.37 3.58 -3.93
CA CYS A 61 -16.37 3.73 -2.87
C CYS A 61 -16.80 4.76 -1.83
N LYS A 62 -17.39 5.88 -2.24
CA LYS A 62 -17.93 6.89 -1.32
C LYS A 62 -19.01 6.29 -0.42
N ASP A 63 -20.00 5.61 -1.00
CA ASP A 63 -21.15 5.11 -0.26
C ASP A 63 -20.81 3.87 0.55
N ALA A 64 -20.21 2.84 -0.10
CA ALA A 64 -19.99 1.52 0.50
C ALA A 64 -18.79 1.46 1.46
N PHE A 65 -17.87 2.44 1.41
CA PHE A 65 -16.70 2.46 2.29
C PHE A 65 -16.61 3.74 3.11
N VAL A 66 -16.61 4.92 2.49
CA VAL A 66 -16.37 6.17 3.23
C VAL A 66 -17.54 6.46 4.17
N GLN A 67 -18.75 6.56 3.64
CA GLN A 67 -19.95 6.88 4.43
C GLN A 67 -20.34 5.73 5.37
N LYS A 68 -20.46 4.51 4.82
CA LYS A 68 -20.90 3.33 5.56
C LYS A 68 -20.04 3.01 6.79
N TYR A 69 -18.73 3.20 6.69
CA TYR A 69 -17.79 2.86 7.76
C TYR A 69 -17.22 4.09 8.49
N HIS A 70 -17.75 5.28 8.22
CA HIS A 70 -17.30 6.55 8.83
C HIS A 70 -15.79 6.73 8.74
N ILE A 71 -15.26 6.67 7.50
CA ILE A 71 -13.85 6.92 7.25
C ILE A 71 -13.66 8.43 7.00
N ASP A 72 -13.75 9.19 8.07
CA ASP A 72 -13.88 10.66 8.01
C ASP A 72 -12.61 11.39 7.53
N LYS A 73 -11.44 10.72 7.59
CA LYS A 73 -10.19 11.26 7.06
C LYS A 73 -10.09 11.18 5.53
N VAL A 74 -11.01 10.48 4.84
CA VAL A 74 -11.03 10.49 3.37
C VAL A 74 -11.50 11.85 2.89
N SER A 75 -10.54 12.67 2.45
CA SER A 75 -10.79 14.01 1.94
C SER A 75 -11.09 14.02 0.44
N GLU A 76 -10.58 13.03 -0.31
CA GLU A 76 -10.79 12.90 -1.75
C GLU A 76 -10.94 11.43 -2.17
N VAL A 77 -11.84 11.19 -3.13
CA VAL A 77 -11.98 9.91 -3.84
C VAL A 77 -11.81 10.19 -5.32
N VAL A 78 -10.73 9.70 -5.92
CA VAL A 78 -10.33 10.04 -7.28
C VAL A 78 -10.18 8.82 -8.17
N ALA A 79 -10.33 9.04 -9.49
CA ALA A 79 -10.10 7.98 -10.48
C ALA A 79 -8.61 7.70 -10.62
N GLY A 80 -8.23 6.42 -10.60
CA GLY A 80 -6.91 5.97 -11.00
C GLY A 80 -6.71 5.96 -12.52
N GLY A 81 -5.47 5.71 -12.95
CA GLY A 81 -5.10 5.55 -14.34
C GLY A 81 -5.18 4.08 -14.81
N LYS A 82 -4.64 3.82 -15.98
CA LYS A 82 -4.57 2.46 -16.57
C LYS A 82 -3.58 1.58 -15.83
N GLU A 83 -2.45 2.18 -15.42
CA GLU A 83 -1.38 1.50 -14.71
C GLU A 83 -1.30 1.98 -13.24
N ARG A 84 -0.57 1.21 -12.40
CA ARG A 84 -0.44 1.54 -10.98
C ARG A 84 0.22 2.91 -10.77
N TYR A 85 1.30 3.19 -11.49
CA TYR A 85 2.04 4.45 -11.37
C TYR A 85 1.19 5.67 -11.76
N GLU A 86 0.31 5.55 -12.77
CA GLU A 86 -0.63 6.61 -13.12
C GLU A 86 -1.64 6.85 -11.99
N SER A 87 -2.13 5.77 -11.37
CA SER A 87 -3.04 5.87 -10.23
C SER A 87 -2.39 6.57 -9.04
N VAL A 88 -1.11 6.26 -8.75
CA VAL A 88 -0.35 6.98 -7.71
C VAL A 88 -0.24 8.46 -8.03
N TYR A 89 0.09 8.80 -9.28
CA TYR A 89 0.20 10.20 -9.68
C TYR A 89 -1.11 10.98 -9.53
N GLN A 90 -2.25 10.36 -9.87
CA GLN A 90 -3.57 10.96 -9.60
C GLN A 90 -3.78 11.19 -8.10
N GLY A 91 -3.40 10.23 -7.27
CA GLY A 91 -3.43 10.37 -5.81
C GLY A 91 -2.56 11.52 -5.31
N LEU A 92 -1.32 11.63 -5.82
CA LEU A 92 -0.40 12.72 -5.48
C LEU A 92 -0.95 14.09 -5.89
N CYS A 93 -1.61 14.18 -7.06
CA CYS A 93 -2.25 15.42 -7.52
C CYS A 93 -3.46 15.83 -6.67
N ALA A 94 -4.15 14.88 -6.06
CA ALA A 94 -5.30 15.11 -5.20
C ALA A 94 -4.92 15.44 -3.75
N CYS A 95 -3.66 15.22 -3.35
CA CYS A 95 -3.20 15.60 -2.02
C CYS A 95 -3.31 17.12 -1.83
N ARG A 96 -3.87 17.50 -0.70
CA ARG A 96 -3.85 18.89 -0.22
C ARG A 96 -2.45 19.21 0.35
N LYS A 97 -2.29 20.34 1.04
CA LYS A 97 -1.02 20.67 1.69
C LYS A 97 -0.60 19.57 2.67
N THR A 98 0.45 18.82 2.34
CA THR A 98 0.98 17.71 3.12
C THR A 98 2.52 17.74 3.11
N ASP A 99 3.13 17.24 4.18
CA ASP A 99 4.59 17.15 4.29
C ASP A 99 5.07 15.78 3.79
N TYR A 100 4.34 14.72 4.15
CA TYR A 100 4.67 13.33 3.78
C TYR A 100 3.46 12.61 3.20
N VAL A 101 3.72 11.69 2.29
CA VAL A 101 2.71 10.80 1.71
C VAL A 101 3.06 9.34 1.97
N LEU A 102 2.04 8.56 2.35
CA LEU A 102 2.14 7.13 2.56
C LEU A 102 1.35 6.43 1.44
N ILE A 103 2.03 5.86 0.47
CA ILE A 103 1.40 5.17 -0.66
C ILE A 103 1.18 3.71 -0.26
N HIS A 104 -0.09 3.28 -0.25
CA HIS A 104 -0.45 1.96 0.23
C HIS A 104 -1.41 1.23 -0.70
N ASP A 105 -1.12 -0.05 -0.95
CA ASP A 105 -2.02 -0.92 -1.70
C ASP A 105 -3.27 -1.25 -0.86
N GLY A 106 -4.45 -0.85 -1.29
CA GLY A 106 -5.72 -1.17 -0.61
C GLY A 106 -6.03 -2.66 -0.50
N ALA A 107 -5.24 -3.50 -1.19
CA ALA A 107 -5.28 -4.95 -1.09
C ALA A 107 -4.29 -5.54 -0.07
N ARG A 108 -3.68 -4.73 0.82
CA ARG A 108 -2.89 -5.16 1.98
C ARG A 108 -3.64 -4.84 3.29
N PRO A 109 -4.56 -5.68 3.69
CA PRO A 109 -5.48 -5.38 4.80
C PRO A 109 -4.83 -5.42 6.20
N PHE A 110 -3.57 -5.83 6.32
CA PHE A 110 -2.92 -6.12 7.61
C PHE A 110 -1.83 -5.12 7.99
N VAL A 111 -1.89 -3.90 7.43
CA VAL A 111 -1.07 -2.79 7.92
C VAL A 111 -1.47 -2.45 9.36
N THR A 112 -0.48 -2.17 10.22
CA THR A 112 -0.70 -1.86 11.64
C THR A 112 -0.19 -0.47 11.98
N GLU A 113 -0.63 0.07 13.12
CA GLU A 113 -0.13 1.36 13.62
C GLU A 113 1.38 1.34 13.82
N GLU A 114 1.93 0.24 14.36
CA GLU A 114 3.36 0.12 14.58
C GLU A 114 4.15 0.14 13.27
N LEU A 115 3.57 -0.40 12.18
CA LEU A 115 4.18 -0.36 10.86
C LEU A 115 4.17 1.06 10.28
N ILE A 116 3.06 1.79 10.43
CA ILE A 116 2.92 3.19 10.02
C ILE A 116 3.93 4.05 10.77
N GLN A 117 4.02 3.89 12.09
CA GLN A 117 4.93 4.67 12.94
C GLN A 117 6.41 4.45 12.55
N ARG A 118 6.84 3.17 12.40
CA ARG A 118 8.22 2.88 11.95
C ARG A 118 8.56 3.54 10.63
N GLY A 119 7.62 3.52 9.70
CA GLY A 119 7.82 4.16 8.40
C GLY A 119 7.91 5.68 8.51
N LEU A 120 7.09 6.31 9.35
CA LEU A 120 7.13 7.75 9.60
C LEU A 120 8.43 8.17 10.31
N ASP A 121 8.94 7.36 11.22
CA ASP A 121 10.22 7.65 11.85
C ASP A 121 11.37 7.53 10.85
N CYS A 122 11.34 6.53 9.99
CA CYS A 122 12.31 6.34 8.91
C CYS A 122 12.29 7.50 7.89
N VAL A 123 11.10 7.93 7.44
CA VAL A 123 11.01 8.99 6.41
C VAL A 123 11.43 10.37 6.94
N LYS A 124 11.29 10.64 8.23
CA LYS A 124 11.79 11.87 8.86
C LYS A 124 13.31 11.99 8.77
N GLU A 125 14.01 10.85 8.82
CA GLU A 125 15.46 10.79 8.73
C GLU A 125 15.96 10.75 7.27
N TYR A 126 15.28 9.94 6.42
CA TYR A 126 15.78 9.59 5.09
C TYR A 126 14.94 10.15 3.94
N GLN A 127 13.83 10.84 4.18
CA GLN A 127 12.93 11.46 3.18
C GLN A 127 12.24 10.47 2.23
N ALA A 128 12.76 9.26 2.05
CA ALA A 128 12.19 8.22 1.20
C ALA A 128 12.42 6.85 1.82
N CYS A 129 11.36 6.10 2.07
CA CYS A 129 11.46 4.76 2.64
C CYS A 129 10.32 3.83 2.21
N ALA A 130 10.58 2.53 2.29
CA ALA A 130 9.60 1.50 1.95
C ALA A 130 9.60 0.38 3.00
N ALA A 131 8.40 -0.13 3.33
CA ALA A 131 8.29 -1.33 4.14
C ALA A 131 8.87 -2.53 3.38
N GLY A 132 9.60 -3.39 4.05
CA GLY A 132 10.12 -4.61 3.47
C GLY A 132 10.36 -5.68 4.52
N VAL A 133 10.51 -6.92 4.05
CA VAL A 133 10.91 -8.06 4.89
C VAL A 133 12.02 -8.85 4.19
N PRO A 134 13.01 -9.40 4.92
CA PRO A 134 14.01 -10.28 4.34
C PRO A 134 13.35 -11.45 3.59
N SER A 135 13.91 -11.82 2.43
CA SER A 135 13.44 -13.02 1.72
C SER A 135 13.72 -14.27 2.54
N LYS A 136 12.70 -15.13 2.71
CA LYS A 136 12.85 -16.43 3.37
C LYS A 136 13.40 -17.48 2.42
N ASP A 137 13.10 -17.33 1.14
CA ASP A 137 13.46 -18.29 0.11
C ASP A 137 14.77 -17.92 -0.59
N THR A 138 15.44 -18.91 -1.17
CA THR A 138 16.56 -18.68 -2.06
C THR A 138 16.05 -18.13 -3.39
N VAL A 139 16.45 -16.90 -3.73
CA VAL A 139 16.08 -16.24 -4.98
C VAL A 139 17.08 -16.64 -6.09
N LYS A 140 16.57 -16.93 -7.28
CA LYS A 140 17.36 -17.17 -8.49
C LYS A 140 17.05 -16.09 -9.52
N ILE A 141 18.09 -15.50 -10.05
CA ILE A 141 17.98 -14.69 -11.26
C ILE A 141 18.08 -15.62 -12.45
N ILE A 142 17.10 -15.56 -13.34
CA ILE A 142 17.05 -16.44 -14.52
C ILE A 142 17.33 -15.66 -15.80
N GLY A 143 18.06 -16.31 -16.72
CA GLY A 143 18.29 -15.86 -18.09
C GLY A 143 17.36 -16.58 -19.07
N GLU A 144 17.82 -16.68 -20.32
CA GLU A 144 17.10 -17.37 -21.39
C GLU A 144 16.81 -18.84 -21.04
N GLY A 145 15.65 -19.33 -21.48
CA GLY A 145 15.25 -20.73 -21.29
C GLY A 145 15.12 -21.18 -19.83
N LYS A 146 14.92 -20.24 -18.90
CA LYS A 146 14.86 -20.48 -17.44
C LYS A 146 16.18 -21.00 -16.84
N LYS A 147 17.29 -20.86 -17.53
CA LYS A 147 18.62 -21.17 -16.98
C LYS A 147 18.96 -20.20 -15.86
N VAL A 148 19.43 -20.70 -14.73
CA VAL A 148 19.88 -19.84 -13.62
C VAL A 148 21.10 -19.03 -14.07
N ALA A 149 21.00 -17.71 -14.03
CA ALA A 149 22.09 -16.78 -14.33
C ALA A 149 22.92 -16.47 -13.07
N SER A 150 22.23 -16.23 -11.93
CA SER A 150 22.90 -15.96 -10.66
C SER A 150 22.01 -16.29 -9.47
N THR A 151 22.62 -16.36 -8.29
CA THR A 151 21.93 -16.51 -7.00
C THR A 151 22.45 -15.39 -6.10
N PRO A 152 21.66 -14.34 -5.84
CA PRO A 152 22.09 -13.28 -4.97
C PRO A 152 22.22 -13.78 -3.51
N ASP A 153 23.10 -13.14 -2.75
CA ASP A 153 23.18 -13.40 -1.31
C ASP A 153 21.84 -13.00 -0.66
N ARG A 154 21.19 -13.99 -0.03
CA ARG A 154 19.87 -13.80 0.59
C ARG A 154 19.85 -12.73 1.67
N SER A 155 20.97 -12.47 2.35
CA SER A 155 21.08 -11.42 3.37
C SER A 155 20.81 -10.02 2.81
N HIS A 156 20.98 -9.83 1.50
CA HIS A 156 20.74 -8.57 0.79
C HIS A 156 19.44 -8.57 -0.04
N VAL A 157 18.60 -9.61 0.09
CA VAL A 157 17.34 -9.71 -0.67
C VAL A 157 16.15 -9.49 0.24
N TRP A 158 15.40 -8.44 -0.05
CA TRP A 158 14.18 -8.07 0.67
C TRP A 158 12.98 -8.05 -0.24
N ASN A 159 11.83 -8.49 0.29
CA ASN A 159 10.55 -8.37 -0.40
C ASN A 159 9.89 -7.07 0.03
N VAL A 160 9.78 -6.13 -0.91
CA VAL A 160 9.21 -4.81 -0.65
C VAL A 160 7.69 -4.90 -0.51
N GLN A 161 7.18 -4.14 0.45
CA GLN A 161 5.76 -4.02 0.75
C GLN A 161 5.29 -2.57 0.62
N THR A 162 4.08 -2.29 1.06
CA THR A 162 3.57 -0.95 1.32
C THR A 162 3.05 -0.87 2.78
N PRO A 163 3.08 0.32 3.43
CA PRO A 163 3.26 1.66 2.86
C PRO A 163 4.69 1.92 2.38
N GLN A 164 4.80 2.66 1.26
CA GLN A 164 6.02 3.34 0.85
C GLN A 164 5.82 4.82 1.15
N ILE A 165 6.77 5.45 1.84
CA ILE A 165 6.57 6.75 2.45
C ILE A 165 7.65 7.71 1.97
N PHE A 166 7.21 8.91 1.60
CA PHE A 166 8.08 9.89 0.96
C PHE A 166 7.76 11.29 1.45
N GLU A 167 8.77 12.15 1.46
CA GLU A 167 8.57 13.59 1.44
C GLU A 167 7.78 13.95 0.16
N TYR A 168 6.75 14.80 0.31
CA TYR A 168 5.77 15.02 -0.75
C TYR A 168 6.37 15.60 -2.03
N HIS A 169 7.22 16.62 -1.93
CA HIS A 169 7.80 17.26 -3.12
C HIS A 169 8.78 16.34 -3.83
N LEU A 170 9.59 15.58 -3.07
CA LEU A 170 10.52 14.61 -3.62
C LEU A 170 9.81 13.59 -4.54
N ILE A 171 8.77 12.92 -4.02
CA ILE A 171 8.06 11.89 -4.80
C ILE A 171 7.24 12.52 -5.94
N LYS A 172 6.64 13.69 -5.72
CA LYS A 172 5.85 14.38 -6.73
C LYS A 172 6.69 14.77 -7.93
N GLU A 173 7.85 15.39 -7.72
CA GLU A 173 8.78 15.75 -8.78
C GLU A 173 9.37 14.52 -9.50
N ALA A 174 9.68 13.45 -8.75
CA ALA A 174 10.14 12.20 -9.34
C ALA A 174 9.09 11.61 -10.30
N TYR A 175 7.82 11.61 -9.90
CA TYR A 175 6.71 11.17 -10.76
C TYR A 175 6.52 12.06 -11.99
N GLU A 176 6.62 13.36 -11.85
CA GLU A 176 6.52 14.31 -12.98
C GLU A 176 7.63 14.10 -14.02
N LYS A 177 8.83 13.76 -13.56
CA LYS A 177 9.94 13.37 -14.45
C LYS A 177 9.67 12.00 -15.09
N ALA A 178 9.29 11.00 -14.29
CA ALA A 178 9.04 9.64 -14.77
C ALA A 178 7.98 9.59 -15.87
N LEU A 179 6.90 10.35 -15.75
CA LEU A 179 5.81 10.39 -16.72
C LEU A 179 6.17 11.04 -18.06
N ARG A 180 7.30 11.75 -18.15
CA ARG A 180 7.85 12.29 -19.41
C ARG A 180 8.73 11.29 -20.14
N HIS A 181 9.04 10.13 -19.53
CA HIS A 181 9.89 9.08 -20.08
C HIS A 181 9.11 7.76 -20.19
N ASP A 182 9.76 6.72 -20.68
CA ASP A 182 9.17 5.37 -20.69
C ASP A 182 9.05 4.84 -19.25
N SER A 183 7.82 4.89 -18.73
CA SER A 183 7.45 4.43 -17.39
C SER A 183 7.00 2.96 -17.34
N SER A 184 7.08 2.22 -18.44
CA SER A 184 6.61 0.81 -18.56
C SER A 184 7.31 -0.16 -17.60
N ARG A 185 8.51 0.19 -17.10
CA ARG A 185 9.30 -0.64 -16.19
C ARG A 185 9.12 -0.30 -14.72
N ILE A 186 8.31 0.69 -14.38
CA ILE A 186 8.06 1.08 -12.98
C ILE A 186 7.26 -0.03 -12.29
N THR A 187 7.85 -0.61 -11.26
CA THR A 187 7.23 -1.69 -10.47
C THR A 187 6.61 -1.19 -9.16
N ASP A 188 7.24 -0.18 -8.53
CA ASP A 188 6.79 0.45 -7.29
C ASP A 188 7.21 1.92 -7.18
N ASP A 189 6.87 2.57 -6.07
CA ASP A 189 7.09 4.00 -5.89
C ASP A 189 8.54 4.30 -5.49
N ALA A 190 9.20 3.36 -4.80
CA ALA A 190 10.62 3.44 -4.46
C ALA A 190 11.48 3.54 -5.73
N MET A 191 11.20 2.69 -6.71
CA MET A 191 11.89 2.71 -8.00
C MET A 191 11.73 4.05 -8.74
N VAL A 192 10.61 4.75 -8.56
CA VAL A 192 10.44 6.09 -9.15
C VAL A 192 11.40 7.09 -8.53
N VAL A 193 11.56 7.06 -7.20
CA VAL A 193 12.52 7.94 -6.51
C VAL A 193 13.95 7.58 -6.87
N GLU A 194 14.30 6.30 -6.89
CA GLU A 194 15.64 5.82 -7.26
C GLU A 194 16.05 6.27 -8.65
N ASN A 195 15.15 6.16 -9.63
CA ASN A 195 15.47 6.43 -11.04
C ASN A 195 15.29 7.90 -11.45
N TYR A 196 14.38 8.63 -10.83
CA TYR A 196 13.98 9.97 -11.26
C TYR A 196 14.08 11.03 -10.16
N GLY A 197 14.15 10.61 -8.88
CA GLY A 197 14.29 11.51 -7.73
C GLY A 197 15.73 11.90 -7.42
N ASN A 198 16.71 11.19 -7.99
CA ASN A 198 18.12 11.30 -7.62
C ASN A 198 18.36 11.18 -6.11
N HIS A 199 17.61 10.27 -5.46
CA HIS A 199 17.61 10.06 -4.03
C HIS A 199 17.55 8.57 -3.70
N GLY A 200 18.27 8.15 -2.64
CA GLY A 200 18.20 6.77 -2.16
C GLY A 200 16.88 6.48 -1.44
N VAL A 201 16.49 5.20 -1.40
CA VAL A 201 15.34 4.75 -0.63
C VAL A 201 15.80 3.78 0.45
N TRP A 202 15.36 3.99 1.69
CA TRP A 202 15.68 3.14 2.83
C TRP A 202 14.57 2.15 3.10
N LEU A 203 14.95 0.92 3.44
CA LEU A 203 13.97 -0.06 3.88
C LEU A 203 13.80 0.01 5.40
N TYR A 204 12.54 -0.02 5.85
CA TYR A 204 12.20 -0.26 7.24
C TYR A 204 11.49 -1.60 7.41
N GLU A 205 11.60 -2.18 8.59
CA GLU A 205 11.06 -3.50 8.87
C GLU A 205 9.53 -3.52 8.72
N GLY A 206 9.07 -4.31 7.75
CA GLY A 206 7.67 -4.60 7.46
C GLY A 206 7.10 -5.69 8.37
N SER A 207 6.19 -6.47 7.84
CA SER A 207 5.62 -7.64 8.53
C SER A 207 5.30 -8.75 7.53
N TYR A 208 5.66 -9.99 7.86
CA TYR A 208 5.22 -11.14 7.05
C TYR A 208 3.70 -11.33 7.06
N LYS A 209 2.97 -10.74 8.02
CA LYS A 209 1.50 -10.71 8.01
C LYS A 209 0.93 -9.62 7.10
N ASN A 210 1.73 -8.63 6.68
CA ASN A 210 1.29 -7.57 5.77
C ASN A 210 1.27 -8.05 4.31
N ILE A 211 0.60 -9.19 4.09
CA ILE A 211 0.47 -9.80 2.76
C ILE A 211 -0.43 -8.95 1.85
N LYS A 212 -0.21 -9.08 0.54
CA LYS A 212 -1.07 -8.49 -0.49
C LYS A 212 -2.03 -9.56 -0.98
N ILE A 213 -3.32 -9.35 -0.84
CA ILE A 213 -4.35 -10.22 -1.42
C ILE A 213 -4.27 -10.09 -2.95
N THR A 214 -3.86 -11.18 -3.61
CA THR A 214 -3.55 -11.19 -5.04
C THR A 214 -4.11 -12.42 -5.74
N THR A 215 -4.17 -13.54 -5.02
CA THR A 215 -4.70 -14.84 -5.48
C THR A 215 -5.75 -15.35 -4.48
N PRO A 216 -6.56 -16.37 -4.85
CA PRO A 216 -7.51 -16.99 -3.93
C PRO A 216 -6.85 -17.53 -2.65
N GLU A 217 -5.66 -18.09 -2.75
CA GLU A 217 -4.90 -18.64 -1.61
C GLU A 217 -4.52 -17.54 -0.61
N ASP A 218 -4.20 -16.33 -1.11
CA ASP A 218 -3.94 -15.18 -0.22
C ASP A 218 -5.18 -14.80 0.58
N LEU A 219 -6.37 -14.98 0.03
CA LEU A 219 -7.62 -14.71 0.72
C LEU A 219 -7.85 -15.70 1.86
N GLU A 220 -7.58 -17.00 1.62
CA GLU A 220 -7.68 -18.04 2.66
C GLU A 220 -6.71 -17.77 3.82
N ILE A 221 -5.46 -17.42 3.52
CA ILE A 221 -4.48 -17.01 4.54
C ILE A 221 -4.95 -15.74 5.25
N GLY A 222 -5.50 -14.80 4.51
CA GLY A 222 -6.04 -13.55 5.04
C GLY A 222 -7.19 -13.78 6.03
N GLU A 223 -8.06 -14.77 5.79
CA GLU A 223 -9.14 -15.11 6.73
C GLU A 223 -8.60 -15.52 8.11
N ILE A 224 -7.47 -16.25 8.16
CA ILE A 224 -6.83 -16.61 9.42
C ILE A 224 -6.34 -15.36 10.16
N PHE A 225 -5.67 -14.46 9.45
CA PHE A 225 -5.16 -13.22 10.04
C PHE A 225 -6.28 -12.27 10.49
N ALA A 226 -7.37 -12.19 9.72
CA ALA A 226 -8.51 -11.37 10.08
C ALA A 226 -9.17 -11.83 11.38
N ARG A 227 -9.31 -13.15 11.60
CA ARG A 227 -9.83 -13.73 12.86
C ARG A 227 -8.95 -13.32 14.06
N GLU A 228 -7.63 -13.39 13.94
CA GLU A 228 -6.72 -12.97 15.01
C GLU A 228 -6.91 -11.50 15.43
N ILE A 229 -7.20 -10.61 14.48
CA ILE A 229 -7.45 -9.18 14.75
C ILE A 229 -8.74 -9.02 15.60
N PHE A 230 -9.80 -9.75 15.25
CA PHE A 230 -11.07 -9.69 15.99
C PHE A 230 -10.95 -10.28 17.39
N ASP A 231 -10.25 -11.41 17.54
CA ASP A 231 -10.05 -12.06 18.83
C ASP A 231 -9.23 -11.19 19.79
N LYS A 232 -8.19 -10.49 19.28
CA LYS A 232 -7.41 -9.53 20.07
C LYS A 232 -8.25 -8.34 20.53
N LYS A 233 -9.08 -7.76 19.66
CA LYS A 233 -9.98 -6.65 20.02
C LYS A 233 -11.02 -7.11 21.07
N SER A 234 -11.59 -8.28 20.94
CA SER A 234 -12.54 -8.86 21.90
C SER A 234 -11.92 -9.11 23.27
N LYS A 235 -10.67 -9.61 23.32
CA LYS A 235 -9.92 -9.82 24.57
C LYS A 235 -9.53 -8.50 25.24
N LYS A 236 -9.22 -7.45 24.46
CA LYS A 236 -8.87 -6.13 25.01
C LYS A 236 -10.11 -5.44 25.62
N MET A 237 -11.28 -5.58 25.02
CA MET A 237 -12.54 -5.07 25.58
C MET A 237 -12.94 -5.79 26.87
N LYS A 238 -12.74 -7.10 27.00
CA LYS A 238 -13.03 -7.88 28.21
C LYS A 238 -12.09 -7.60 29.39
N LYS A 239 -10.95 -6.96 29.18
CA LYS A 239 -10.01 -6.56 30.24
C LYS A 239 -10.26 -5.15 30.79
N VAL A 240 -11.19 -4.40 30.23
CA VAL A 240 -11.53 -3.02 30.63
C VAL A 240 -12.82 -2.98 31.46
N TYR A 241 -13.46 -4.13 31.64
CA TYR A 241 -14.58 -4.38 32.56
C TYR A 241 -14.17 -5.49 33.54
#